data_7ce5f96749827801357f87baea0aeb34
#
_entry.id   7ce5f96749827801357f87baea0aeb34
#
_cell.length_a   1.000
_cell.length_b   1.000
_cell.length_c   1.000
_cell.angle_alpha   90.00
_cell.angle_beta   90.00
_cell.angle_gamma   90.00
#
_symmetry.space_group_name_H-M   'P 1'
#
loop_
_entity.id
_entity.type
_entity.pdbx_description
1 polymer ?
#
loop_
_entity_poly.entity_id
_entity_poly.type
_entity_poly.pdbx_seq_one_letter_code
_entity_poly.pdbx_strand_id
1 'polypeptide(L)' 'MRIQFDVAAQETGWSVRRQGKVLGTFASRMTALGAAENFARASARHGDSAVVRVVAGGEIQEERSFASDIF' A
#
# COMPACT_ATOMS: atom_id res chain seq x y z
N MET A 1 3.70 -4.44 -15.15
CA MET A 1 2.70 -5.10 -14.33
C MET A 1 2.19 -4.12 -13.26
N ARG A 2 0.91 -4.15 -12.96
CA ARG A 2 0.34 -3.26 -11.95
C ARG A 2 0.21 -4.00 -10.62
N ILE A 3 0.74 -3.39 -9.55
CA ILE A 3 0.73 -3.98 -8.22
C ILE A 3 -0.12 -3.11 -7.29
N GLN A 4 -0.98 -3.73 -6.51
CA GLN A 4 -1.83 -3.02 -5.55
C GLN A 4 -1.40 -3.34 -4.13
N PHE A 5 -1.21 -2.30 -3.33
CA PHE A 5 -0.98 -2.40 -1.90
C PHE A 5 -2.17 -1.80 -1.17
N ASP A 6 -2.67 -2.50 -0.16
CA ASP A 6 -3.78 -2.03 0.65
C ASP A 6 -3.29 -1.77 2.07
N VAL A 7 -3.61 -0.57 2.58
CA VAL A 7 -3.41 -0.21 3.97
C VAL A 7 -4.76 -0.32 4.65
N ALA A 8 -4.93 -1.32 5.50
CA ALA A 8 -6.23 -1.63 6.07
C ALA A 8 -6.24 -1.48 7.60
N ALA A 9 -7.30 -0.87 8.12
CA ALA A 9 -7.51 -0.75 9.55
C ALA A 9 -7.88 -2.11 10.14
N GLN A 10 -7.32 -2.41 11.30
CA GLN A 10 -7.59 -3.63 12.07
C GLN A 10 -7.92 -3.24 13.51
N GLU A 11 -8.39 -4.20 14.33
CA GLU A 11 -8.71 -3.94 15.72
C GLU A 11 -7.54 -3.35 16.51
N THR A 12 -6.33 -3.84 16.23
CA THR A 12 -5.13 -3.46 16.99
C THR A 12 -4.13 -2.64 16.20
N GLY A 13 -4.58 -2.00 15.13
CA GLY A 13 -3.68 -1.15 14.33
C GLY A 13 -3.99 -1.21 12.84
N TRP A 14 -2.94 -1.25 12.04
CA TRP A 14 -3.03 -1.18 10.58
C TRP A 14 -2.16 -2.25 9.94
N SER A 15 -2.61 -2.78 8.82
CA SER A 15 -1.82 -3.74 8.05
C SER A 15 -1.57 -3.23 6.64
N VAL A 16 -0.43 -3.65 6.07
CA VAL A 16 -0.14 -3.45 4.66
C VAL A 16 -0.24 -4.81 3.97
N ARG A 17 -1.05 -4.88 2.93
CA ARG A 17 -1.31 -6.12 2.19
C ARG A 17 -1.00 -5.96 0.71
N ARG A 18 -0.55 -7.04 0.12
CA ARG A 18 -0.39 -7.14 -1.33
C ARG A 18 -1.12 -8.40 -1.78
N GLN A 19 -2.16 -8.24 -2.63
CA GLN A 19 -2.94 -9.36 -3.16
C GLN A 19 -3.45 -10.30 -2.05
N GLY A 20 -3.95 -9.70 -0.96
CA GLY A 20 -4.48 -10.46 0.17
C GLY A 20 -3.43 -10.98 1.16
N LYS A 21 -2.14 -10.86 0.83
CA LYS A 21 -1.06 -11.30 1.71
C LYS A 21 -0.60 -10.14 2.59
N VAL A 22 -0.55 -10.35 3.89
CA VAL A 22 -0.08 -9.35 4.85
C VAL A 22 1.43 -9.25 4.77
N LEU A 23 1.94 -8.04 4.47
CA LEU A 23 3.37 -7.76 4.44
C LEU A 23 3.90 -7.25 5.76
N GLY A 24 3.04 -6.61 6.57
CA GLY A 24 3.42 -6.09 7.86
C GLY A 24 2.23 -5.50 8.60
N THR A 25 2.40 -5.30 9.91
CA THR A 25 1.42 -4.66 10.77
C THR A 25 2.07 -3.48 11.50
N PHE A 26 1.28 -2.44 11.73
CA PHE A 26 1.80 -1.17 12.27
C PHE A 26 0.81 -0.59 13.28
N ALA A 27 1.32 0.19 14.21
CA ALA A 27 0.49 0.79 15.26
C ALA A 27 -0.33 1.98 14.75
N SER A 28 0.12 2.68 13.71
CA SER A 28 -0.55 3.87 13.21
C SER A 28 -0.77 3.83 11.70
N ARG A 29 -1.78 4.59 11.26
CA ARG A 29 -2.08 4.77 9.83
C ARG A 29 -0.90 5.37 9.08
N MET A 30 -0.26 6.38 9.66
CA MET A 30 0.86 7.07 9.00
C MET A 30 2.04 6.15 8.77
N THR A 31 2.39 5.34 9.76
CA THR A 31 3.50 4.39 9.65
C THR A 31 3.19 3.32 8.60
N ALA A 32 1.97 2.79 8.60
CA ALA A 32 1.54 1.79 7.61
C ALA A 32 1.55 2.39 6.21
N LEU A 33 1.02 3.59 6.04
CA LEU A 33 0.99 4.27 4.76
C LEU A 33 2.41 4.54 4.24
N GLY A 34 3.31 4.99 5.10
CA GLY A 34 4.72 5.19 4.73
C GLY A 34 5.39 3.93 4.25
N ALA A 35 5.14 2.81 4.93
CA ALA A 35 5.66 1.50 4.52
C ALA A 35 5.10 1.08 3.16
N ALA A 36 3.79 1.24 2.95
CA ALA A 36 3.17 0.91 1.67
C ALA A 36 3.72 1.77 0.53
N GLU A 37 3.95 3.05 0.78
CA GLU A 37 4.55 3.93 -0.22
C GLU A 37 5.98 3.51 -0.57
N ASN A 38 6.75 3.06 0.41
CA ASN A 38 8.10 2.55 0.15
C ASN A 38 8.07 1.30 -0.71
N PHE A 39 7.14 0.37 -0.46
CA PHE A 39 6.95 -0.80 -1.32
C PHE A 39 6.55 -0.39 -2.73
N ALA A 40 5.64 0.59 -2.86
CA ALA A 40 5.18 1.06 -4.15
C ALA A 40 6.31 1.71 -4.96
N ARG A 41 7.14 2.53 -4.32
CA ARG A 41 8.30 3.14 -4.96
C ARG A 41 9.32 2.10 -5.42
N ALA A 42 9.56 1.08 -4.61
CA ALA A 42 10.44 -0.02 -4.99
C ALA A 42 9.92 -0.75 -6.23
N SER A 43 8.61 -1.01 -6.28
CA SER A 43 7.98 -1.61 -7.45
C SER A 43 8.14 -0.74 -8.69
N ALA A 44 7.97 0.57 -8.56
CA ALA A 44 8.13 1.52 -9.67
C ALA A 44 9.56 1.50 -10.21
N ARG A 45 10.56 1.37 -9.34
CA ARG A 45 11.97 1.27 -9.75
C ARG A 45 12.25 0.00 -10.54
N HIS A 46 11.49 -1.05 -10.28
CA HIS A 46 11.60 -2.32 -11.01
C HIS A 46 10.74 -2.37 -12.27
N GLY A 47 10.13 -1.27 -12.66
CA GLY A 47 9.36 -1.17 -13.89
C GLY A 47 7.87 -1.49 -13.73
N ASP A 48 7.38 -1.65 -12.51
CA ASP A 48 5.97 -1.92 -12.25
C ASP A 48 5.24 -0.67 -11.81
N SER A 49 4.02 -0.48 -12.30
CA SER A 49 3.14 0.56 -11.74
C SER A 49 2.54 0.04 -10.45
N ALA A 50 2.37 0.90 -9.47
CA ALA A 50 1.82 0.51 -8.18
C ALA A 50 0.71 1.46 -7.74
N VAL A 51 -0.24 0.93 -6.99
CA VAL A 51 -1.33 1.69 -6.38
C VAL A 51 -1.35 1.37 -4.89
N VAL A 52 -1.44 2.41 -4.07
CA VAL A 52 -1.62 2.28 -2.63
C VAL A 52 -3.02 2.77 -2.29
N ARG A 53 -3.82 1.93 -1.65
CA ARG A 53 -5.16 2.27 -1.19
C ARG A 53 -5.22 2.19 0.32
N VAL A 54 -5.86 3.18 0.94
CA VAL A 54 -6.16 3.14 2.37
C VAL A 54 -7.62 2.77 2.53
N VAL A 55 -7.88 1.65 3.21
CA VAL A 55 -9.21 1.09 3.39
C VAL A 55 -9.55 1.04 4.87
N ALA A 56 -10.68 1.62 5.26
CA ALA A 56 -11.18 1.54 6.62
C ALA A 56 -12.71 1.54 6.61
N GLY A 57 -13.31 0.74 7.48
CA GLY A 57 -14.75 0.63 7.56
C GLY A 57 -15.42 0.14 6.27
N GLY A 58 -14.72 -0.63 5.46
CA GLY A 58 -15.22 -1.12 4.18
C GLY A 58 -15.16 -0.10 3.05
N GLU A 59 -14.57 1.07 3.28
CA GLU A 59 -14.49 2.13 2.29
C GLU A 59 -13.04 2.48 1.94
N ILE A 60 -12.81 2.86 0.69
CA ILE A 60 -11.51 3.37 0.25
C ILE A 60 -11.44 4.85 0.64
N GLN A 61 -10.56 5.18 1.56
CA GLN A 61 -10.41 6.56 2.06
C GLN A 61 -9.41 7.37 1.25
N GLU A 62 -8.42 6.69 0.68
CA GLU A 62 -7.37 7.36 -0.06
C GLU A 62 -6.79 6.39 -1.07
N GLU A 63 -6.37 6.91 -2.22
CA GLU A 63 -5.70 6.12 -3.26
C GLU A 63 -4.58 6.95 -3.86
N ARG A 64 -3.39 6.36 -3.97
CA ARG A 64 -2.23 6.99 -4.58
C ARG A 64 -1.64 6.07 -5.62
N SER A 65 -1.29 6.62 -6.78
CA SER A 65 -0.69 5.88 -7.88
C SER A 65 0.78 6.22 -8.03
N PHE A 66 1.59 5.20 -8.28
CA PHE A 66 3.02 5.34 -8.53
C PHE A 66 3.30 4.75 -9.91
N ALA A 67 3.63 5.60 -10.86
CA ALA A 67 3.95 5.15 -12.20
C ALA A 67 5.36 4.54 -12.25
N SER A 68 5.55 3.61 -13.19
CA SER A 68 6.87 3.03 -13.42
C SER A 68 7.90 4.11 -13.75
N ASP A 69 9.09 4.00 -13.15
CA ASP A 69 10.24 4.87 -13.44
C ASP A 69 10.97 4.46 -14.71
N ILE A 70 10.61 3.34 -15.30
CA ILE A 70 11.24 2.78 -16.49
C ILE A 70 10.36 3.04 -17.71
N PHE A 71 10.93 3.68 -18.71
CA PHE A 71 10.25 3.98 -19.96
C PHE A 71 10.77 3.12 -21.11
#